data_0ff5a14bf5ed5c6f4c43cc2e2d9f30fc
#
_entry.id   0ff5a14bf5ed5c6f4c43cc2e2d9f30fc
#
_cell.length_a   1.000
_cell.length_b   1.000
_cell.length_c   1.000
_cell.angle_alpha   90.00
_cell.angle_beta   90.00
_cell.angle_gamma   90.00
#
_symmetry.space_group_name_H-M   'P 1'
#
loop_
_entity.id
_entity.type
_entity.pdbx_description
1 polymer ?
#
loop_
_entity_poly.entity_id
_entity_poly.type
_entity_poly.pdbx_seq_one_letter_code
_entity_poly.pdbx_strand_id
1 'polypeptide(L)'
;QDEVNLDLASGRCDVALAAAVAFTDYAEKSGKPVVLVGPTFSGGAFGNGVGVGLRQASQLGGTLGARDAELLKAFNKAIDQARKDGVISKLAIKHFGFDASM
;
A
#
# COMPACT_ATOMS: atom_id res chain seq x y z
N GLN A 1 4.73 -11.73 1.19
CA GLN A 1 3.57 -11.82 0.28
C GLN A 1 3.69 -12.98 -0.74
N ASP A 2 4.86 -13.20 -1.31
CA ASP A 2 5.06 -14.27 -2.31
C ASP A 2 4.77 -15.67 -1.73
N GLU A 3 5.19 -15.91 -0.51
CA GLU A 3 4.92 -17.19 0.18
C GLU A 3 3.43 -17.38 0.44
N VAL A 4 2.73 -16.32 0.84
CA VAL A 4 1.28 -16.34 1.06
C VAL A 4 0.56 -16.64 -0.25
N ASN A 5 0.95 -15.98 -1.33
CA ASN A 5 0.37 -16.20 -2.65
C ASN A 5 0.57 -17.65 -3.12
N LEU A 6 1.77 -18.19 -2.92
CA LEU A 6 2.10 -19.54 -3.33
C LEU A 6 1.32 -20.58 -2.50
N ASP A 7 1.22 -20.39 -1.19
CA ASP A 7 0.47 -21.30 -0.32
C ASP A 7 -1.02 -21.31 -0.66
N LEU A 8 -1.59 -20.15 -0.94
CA LEU A 8 -2.99 -20.05 -1.36
C LEU A 8 -3.22 -20.74 -2.72
N ALA A 9 -2.37 -20.44 -3.70
CA ALA A 9 -2.51 -20.99 -5.05
C ALA A 9 -2.29 -22.48 -5.12
N SER A 10 -1.44 -23.04 -4.24
CA SER A 10 -1.14 -24.48 -4.19
C SER A 10 -2.12 -25.30 -3.35
N GLY A 11 -3.06 -24.64 -2.67
CA GLY A 11 -4.02 -25.31 -1.80
C GLY A 11 -3.49 -25.67 -0.42
N ARG A 12 -2.32 -25.15 -0.03
CA ARG A 12 -1.78 -25.35 1.33
C ARG A 12 -2.57 -24.61 2.38
N CYS A 13 -3.21 -23.50 2.00
CA CYS A 13 -4.20 -22.82 2.82
C CYS A 13 -5.44 -22.52 1.98
N ASP A 14 -6.58 -22.41 2.65
CA ASP A 14 -7.87 -22.18 2.00
C ASP A 14 -8.18 -20.69 1.87
N VAL A 15 -7.71 -19.89 2.82
CA VAL A 15 -7.98 -18.45 2.92
C VAL A 15 -6.71 -17.74 3.36
N ALA A 16 -6.48 -16.56 2.82
CA ALA A 16 -5.38 -15.69 3.22
C ALA A 16 -5.88 -14.26 3.48
N LEU A 17 -5.26 -13.57 4.42
CA LEU A 17 -5.55 -12.19 4.75
C LEU A 17 -4.34 -11.33 4.41
N ALA A 18 -4.49 -10.42 3.48
CA ALA A 18 -3.44 -9.48 3.10
C ALA A 18 -4.06 -8.28 2.37
N ALA A 19 -3.23 -7.39 1.85
CA ALA A 19 -3.70 -6.24 1.09
C ALA A 19 -4.42 -6.69 -0.19
N ALA A 20 -5.62 -6.19 -0.41
CA ALA A 20 -6.43 -6.52 -1.59
C ALA A 20 -5.69 -6.24 -2.91
N VAL A 21 -4.94 -5.14 -2.96
CA VAL A 21 -4.15 -4.75 -4.13
C VAL A 21 -3.13 -5.83 -4.50
N ALA A 22 -2.45 -6.40 -3.52
CA ALA A 22 -1.45 -7.44 -3.75
C ALA A 22 -2.06 -8.72 -4.34
N PHE A 23 -3.21 -9.12 -3.86
CA PHE A 23 -3.92 -10.30 -4.39
C PHE A 23 -4.50 -10.05 -5.77
N THR A 24 -5.04 -8.88 -6.04
CA THR A 24 -5.56 -8.52 -7.36
C THR A 24 -4.45 -8.58 -8.41
N ASP A 25 -3.31 -7.96 -8.11
CA ASP A 25 -2.15 -7.97 -9.00
C ASP A 25 -1.64 -9.40 -9.25
N TYR A 26 -1.55 -10.20 -8.20
CA TYR A 26 -1.13 -11.59 -8.31
C TYR A 26 -2.08 -12.42 -9.18
N ALA A 27 -3.40 -12.28 -8.98
CA ALA A 27 -4.39 -13.00 -9.77
C ALA A 27 -4.30 -12.66 -11.26
N GLU A 28 -4.14 -11.37 -11.58
CA GLU A 28 -4.00 -10.91 -12.97
C GLU A 28 -2.72 -11.44 -13.63
N LYS A 29 -1.59 -11.33 -12.94
CA LYS A 29 -0.28 -11.70 -13.49
C LYS A 29 -0.07 -13.20 -13.58
N SER A 30 -0.54 -13.93 -12.58
CA SER A 30 -0.29 -15.39 -12.52
C SER A 30 -1.34 -16.21 -13.23
N GLY A 31 -2.55 -15.68 -13.46
CA GLY A 31 -3.69 -16.43 -13.97
C GLY A 31 -4.21 -17.49 -12.99
N LYS A 32 -3.78 -17.47 -11.73
CA LYS A 32 -4.25 -18.42 -10.72
C LYS A 32 -5.63 -18.06 -10.22
N PRO A 33 -6.47 -19.04 -9.82
CA PRO A 33 -7.84 -18.81 -9.43
C PRO A 33 -7.97 -18.27 -7.99
N VAL A 34 -7.42 -17.07 -7.78
CA VAL A 34 -7.51 -16.35 -6.50
C VAL A 34 -8.57 -15.28 -6.62
N VAL A 35 -9.51 -15.25 -5.69
CA VAL A 35 -10.61 -14.28 -5.67
C VAL A 35 -10.66 -13.56 -4.33
N LEU A 36 -11.05 -12.29 -4.35
CA LEU A 36 -11.30 -11.52 -3.13
C LEU A 36 -12.70 -11.80 -2.64
N VAL A 37 -12.85 -12.06 -1.34
CA VAL A 37 -14.14 -12.32 -0.71
C VAL A 37 -14.30 -11.48 0.57
N GLY A 38 -15.52 -11.18 0.92
CA GLY A 38 -15.86 -10.46 2.13
C GLY A 38 -15.60 -8.95 2.04
N PRO A 39 -15.85 -8.22 3.13
CA PRO A 39 -15.61 -6.79 3.19
C PRO A 39 -14.11 -6.49 3.29
N THR A 40 -13.73 -5.29 2.85
CA THR A 40 -12.38 -4.77 3.08
C THR A 40 -12.28 -4.17 4.48
N PHE A 41 -11.10 -4.30 5.08
CA PHE A 41 -10.81 -3.78 6.42
C PHE A 41 -9.67 -2.76 6.35
N SER A 42 -9.76 -1.74 7.19
CA SER A 42 -8.69 -0.75 7.35
C SER A 42 -8.68 -0.21 8.77
N GLY A 43 -7.56 0.36 9.17
CA GLY A 43 -7.38 0.91 10.51
C GLY A 43 -7.05 -0.14 11.57
N GLY A 44 -6.66 0.32 12.73
CA GLY A 44 -6.29 -0.54 13.85
C GLY A 44 -5.22 -1.56 13.48
N ALA A 45 -5.51 -2.81 13.77
CA ALA A 45 -4.59 -3.93 13.50
C ALA A 45 -4.33 -4.17 12.00
N PHE A 46 -5.20 -3.67 11.12
CA PHE A 46 -5.07 -3.83 9.67
C PHE A 46 -4.27 -2.70 9.00
N GLY A 47 -3.82 -1.71 9.79
CA GLY A 47 -3.04 -0.59 9.29
C GLY A 47 -3.88 0.50 8.61
N ASN A 48 -3.25 1.63 8.37
CA ASN A 48 -3.89 2.82 7.82
C ASN A 48 -3.55 3.08 6.35
N GLY A 49 -2.97 2.11 5.69
CA GLY A 49 -2.58 2.21 4.29
C GLY A 49 -1.08 2.09 4.07
N VAL A 50 -0.64 2.46 2.88
CA VAL A 50 0.77 2.43 2.47
C VAL A 50 1.39 3.80 2.68
N GLY A 51 2.60 3.82 3.20
CA GLY A 51 3.34 5.05 3.43
C GLY A 51 4.74 5.03 2.84
N VAL A 52 5.35 6.19 2.76
CA VAL A 52 6.75 6.35 2.39
C VAL A 52 7.58 6.36 3.67
N GLY A 53 8.56 5.48 3.77
CA GLY A 53 9.46 5.42 4.91
C GLY A 53 10.64 6.36 4.75
N LEU A 54 10.86 7.21 5.75
CA LEU A 54 12.01 8.11 5.81
C LEU A 54 12.76 7.89 7.13
N ARG A 55 14.02 8.33 7.17
CA ARG A 55 14.78 8.29 8.42
C ARG A 55 14.17 9.25 9.44
N GLN A 56 14.21 8.86 10.71
CA GLN A 56 13.75 9.76 11.77
C GLN A 56 14.76 10.90 11.98
N ALA A 57 14.36 12.10 11.61
CA ALA A 57 15.21 13.28 11.74
C ALA A 57 15.67 13.53 13.19
N SER A 58 14.82 13.24 14.16
CA SER A 58 15.14 13.39 15.59
C SER A 58 16.28 12.48 16.07
N GLN A 59 16.57 11.41 15.35
CA GLN A 59 17.63 10.46 15.69
C GLN A 59 18.96 10.81 15.02
N LEU A 60 18.96 11.67 14.02
CA LEU A 60 20.15 12.00 13.23
C LEU A 60 20.90 13.21 13.75
N GLY A 61 20.20 14.26 14.14
CA GLY A 61 20.80 15.52 14.53
C GLY A 61 21.55 16.25 13.38
N GLY A 62 21.99 17.46 13.63
CA GLY A 62 22.81 18.23 12.69
C GLY A 62 22.16 18.48 11.32
N THR A 63 22.98 18.59 10.30
CA THR A 63 22.57 18.88 8.92
C THR A 63 21.69 17.78 8.33
N LEU A 64 21.98 16.51 8.60
CA LEU A 64 21.19 15.39 8.11
C LEU A 64 19.78 15.40 8.71
N GLY A 65 19.67 15.65 10.01
CA GLY A 65 18.38 15.75 10.67
C GLY A 65 17.51 16.86 10.11
N ALA A 66 18.09 18.05 9.89
CA ALA A 66 17.38 19.19 9.30
C ALA A 66 16.90 18.88 7.87
N ARG A 67 17.76 18.30 7.06
CA ARG A 67 17.43 17.90 5.68
C ARG A 67 16.31 16.89 5.62
N ASP A 68 16.36 15.86 6.46
CA ASP A 68 15.35 14.80 6.46
C ASP A 68 14.00 15.30 7.03
N ALA A 69 14.02 16.26 7.96
CA ALA A 69 12.80 16.94 8.42
C ALA A 69 12.14 17.75 7.29
N GLU A 70 12.91 18.46 6.48
CA GLU A 70 12.39 19.17 5.32
C GLU A 70 11.86 18.21 4.25
N LEU A 71 12.55 17.10 4.02
CA LEU A 71 12.13 16.05 3.10
C LEU A 71 10.77 15.46 3.51
N LEU A 72 10.57 15.20 4.80
CA LEU A 72 9.30 14.72 5.33
C LEU A 72 8.16 15.69 5.01
N LYS A 73 8.38 17.00 5.26
CA LYS A 73 7.39 18.03 4.96
C LYS A 73 7.07 18.08 3.46
N ALA A 74 8.08 17.99 2.61
CA ALA A 74 7.92 18.02 1.16
C ALA A 74 7.10 16.82 0.66
N PHE A 75 7.39 15.62 1.15
CA PHE A 75 6.62 14.42 0.80
C PHE A 75 5.17 14.51 1.27
N ASN A 76 4.93 14.93 2.51
CA ASN A 76 3.57 15.08 3.03
C ASN A 76 2.77 16.11 2.21
N LYS A 77 3.39 17.23 1.87
CA LYS A 77 2.75 18.26 1.03
C LYS A 77 2.40 17.73 -0.36
N ALA A 78 3.33 17.01 -0.98
CA ALA A 78 3.13 16.44 -2.31
C ALA A 78 2.02 15.37 -2.31
N ILE A 79 1.97 14.51 -1.29
CA ILE A 79 0.93 13.50 -1.12
C ILE A 79 -0.45 14.15 -0.94
N ASP A 80 -0.54 15.16 -0.09
CA ASP A 80 -1.79 15.90 0.13
C ASP A 80 -2.27 16.58 -1.16
N GLN A 81 -1.35 17.16 -1.91
CA GLN A 81 -1.69 17.80 -3.19
C GLN A 81 -2.15 16.78 -4.22
N ALA A 82 -1.47 15.65 -4.33
CA ALA A 82 -1.85 14.57 -5.23
C ALA A 82 -3.25 14.00 -4.88
N ARG A 83 -3.57 13.93 -3.59
CA ARG A 83 -4.89 13.53 -3.13
C ARG A 83 -5.97 14.52 -3.56
N LYS A 84 -5.73 15.81 -3.31
CA LYS A 84 -6.66 16.89 -3.69
C LYS A 84 -6.89 16.95 -5.19
N ASP A 85 -5.87 16.72 -5.98
CA ASP A 85 -5.94 16.73 -7.45
C ASP A 85 -6.58 15.46 -8.03
N GLY A 86 -6.86 14.46 -7.18
CA GLY A 86 -7.45 13.19 -7.61
C GLY A 86 -6.48 12.26 -8.34
N VAL A 87 -5.19 12.56 -8.33
CA VAL A 87 -4.17 11.75 -9.03
C VAL A 87 -4.08 10.35 -8.44
N ILE A 88 -4.10 10.24 -7.11
CA ILE A 88 -4.00 8.95 -6.42
C ILE A 88 -5.20 8.07 -6.76
N SER A 89 -6.41 8.61 -6.70
CA SER A 89 -7.64 7.90 -7.09
C SER A 89 -7.58 7.44 -8.54
N LYS A 90 -7.17 8.31 -9.46
CA LYS A 90 -7.05 7.97 -10.88
C LYS A 90 -6.08 6.82 -11.12
N LEU A 91 -4.91 6.88 -10.49
CA LEU A 91 -3.91 5.83 -10.62
C LEU A 91 -4.38 4.52 -10.00
N ALA A 92 -5.05 4.58 -8.85
CA ALA A 92 -5.60 3.39 -8.21
C ALA A 92 -6.62 2.71 -9.12
N ILE A 93 -7.57 3.46 -9.66
CA ILE A 93 -8.60 2.92 -10.56
C ILE A 93 -7.96 2.35 -11.84
N LYS A 94 -6.98 3.07 -12.40
CA LYS A 94 -6.28 2.63 -13.61
C LYS A 94 -5.54 1.31 -13.43
N HIS A 95 -4.85 1.14 -12.32
CA HIS A 95 -3.97 -0.01 -12.09
C HIS A 95 -4.63 -1.16 -11.34
N PHE A 96 -5.62 -0.89 -10.50
CA PHE A 96 -6.24 -1.91 -9.66
C PHE A 96 -7.72 -2.14 -9.95
N GLY A 97 -8.35 -1.27 -10.74
CA GLY A 97 -9.78 -1.36 -11.05
C GLY A 97 -10.71 -0.86 -9.95
N PHE A 98 -10.16 -0.36 -8.83
CA PHE A 98 -10.95 0.23 -7.75
C PHE A 98 -10.16 1.36 -7.07
N ASP A 99 -10.85 2.25 -6.38
CA ASP A 99 -10.20 3.37 -5.68
C ASP A 99 -9.62 2.90 -4.34
N ALA A 100 -8.30 2.75 -4.31
CA ALA A 100 -7.56 2.37 -3.11
C ALA A 100 -6.97 3.57 -2.35
N SER A 101 -7.38 4.79 -2.68
CA SER A 101 -6.78 6.03 -2.17
C SER A 101 -7.26 6.47 -0.81
N MET A 102 -8.03 5.77 -0.14
CA MET A 102 -8.72 6.10 1.12
C MET A 102 -8.22 7.29 1.91
#